data_88f003c0d7ea5881b383db251b6a35f4
#
_entry.id   88f003c0d7ea5881b383db251b6a35f4
#
_cell.length_a   1.000
_cell.length_b   1.000
_cell.length_c   1.000
_cell.angle_alpha   90.00
_cell.angle_beta   90.00
_cell.angle_gamma   90.00
#
_symmetry.space_group_name_H-M   'P 1'
#
loop_
_entity.id
_entity.type
_entity.pdbx_description
1 polymer ?
#
loop_
_entity_poly.entity_id
_entity_poly.type
_entity_poly.pdbx_seq_one_letter_code
_entity_poly.pdbx_strand_id
1 'polypeptide(L)'
;MRCLAIALAGLAFVGCNADDASKPAPGPSPFLDGGREAFEAFVAKQRGTPVVANKWASWCGPCRAEFPFFRDQATTRKGEVVFIGIDSDDNDGDAREFLADNPVPFRHFKDPRLEVAASFNAVQATPATAFYDKRGKLAFVHQGGYASEDDLAQDIERYAR
;
A
#
# COMPACT_ATOMS: atom_id res chain seq x y z
N MET A 1 -9.38 16.42 82.68
CA MET A 1 -8.76 15.22 82.03
C MET A 1 -9.08 15.28 80.53
N ARG A 2 -8.05 15.54 79.73
CA ARG A 2 -8.15 15.82 78.26
C ARG A 2 -7.90 14.53 77.50
N CYS A 3 -8.91 14.05 76.78
CA CYS A 3 -8.73 12.92 75.84
C CYS A 3 -8.21 13.45 74.50
N LEU A 4 -7.02 12.97 74.12
CA LEU A 4 -6.38 13.30 72.88
C LEU A 4 -6.83 12.24 71.81
N ALA A 5 -7.54 12.69 70.78
CA ALA A 5 -7.92 11.84 69.66
C ALA A 5 -6.81 11.89 68.61
N ILE A 6 -6.24 10.73 68.30
CA ILE A 6 -5.24 10.55 67.24
C ILE A 6 -5.99 10.20 65.95
N ALA A 7 -5.95 11.08 64.98
CA ALA A 7 -6.48 10.83 63.64
C ALA A 7 -5.39 10.13 62.82
N LEU A 8 -5.66 8.86 62.38
CA LEU A 8 -4.85 8.16 61.38
C LEU A 8 -5.23 8.68 59.97
N ALA A 9 -4.33 9.37 59.34
CA ALA A 9 -4.44 9.71 57.92
C ALA A 9 -3.99 8.52 57.07
N GLY A 10 -4.95 7.86 56.38
CA GLY A 10 -4.66 6.85 55.40
C GLY A 10 -4.16 7.48 54.09
N LEU A 11 -2.91 7.25 53.72
CA LEU A 11 -2.41 7.55 52.38
C LEU A 11 -2.96 6.52 51.39
N ALA A 12 -3.87 6.97 50.54
CA ALA A 12 -4.25 6.23 49.35
C ALA A 12 -3.15 6.42 48.29
N PHE A 13 -2.38 5.36 48.00
CA PHE A 13 -1.51 5.33 46.85
C PHE A 13 -2.37 5.18 45.59
N VAL A 14 -2.55 6.26 44.84
CA VAL A 14 -3.04 6.22 43.47
C VAL A 14 -1.87 5.72 42.62
N GLY A 15 -1.90 4.44 42.26
CA GLY A 15 -0.99 3.86 41.30
C GLY A 15 -1.30 4.41 39.92
N CYS A 16 -0.48 5.35 39.42
CA CYS A 16 -0.45 5.71 38.02
C CYS A 16 0.16 4.53 37.23
N ASN A 17 -0.69 3.80 36.51
CA ASN A 17 -0.21 2.89 35.48
C ASN A 17 0.45 3.72 34.39
N ALA A 18 1.79 3.73 34.36
CA ALA A 18 2.61 4.41 33.37
C ALA A 18 3.04 3.45 32.25
N ASP A 19 2.12 2.65 31.73
CA ASP A 19 2.43 1.64 30.71
C ASP A 19 1.54 1.76 29.45
N ASP A 20 1.29 2.99 28.96
CA ASP A 20 0.68 3.14 27.62
C ASP A 20 1.07 4.45 26.90
N ALA A 21 2.33 4.85 26.99
CA ALA A 21 2.78 6.12 26.41
C ALA A 21 3.96 6.00 25.44
N SER A 22 4.09 4.91 24.66
CA SER A 22 5.17 4.86 23.66
C SER A 22 4.89 4.05 22.38
N LYS A 23 3.63 3.85 22.01
CA LYS A 23 3.36 3.42 20.63
C LYS A 23 3.19 4.67 19.77
N PRO A 24 4.11 4.95 18.82
CA PRO A 24 3.92 6.07 17.89
C PRO A 24 2.54 5.96 17.25
N ALA A 25 1.83 7.09 17.10
CA ALA A 25 0.57 7.10 16.37
C ALA A 25 0.79 6.45 15.00
N PRO A 26 -0.08 5.52 14.57
CA PRO A 26 0.08 4.88 13.27
C PRO A 26 0.11 5.97 12.20
N GLY A 27 1.14 5.95 11.37
CA GLY A 27 1.25 6.82 10.19
C GLY A 27 0.01 6.65 9.29
N PRO A 28 -0.19 7.52 8.28
CA PRO A 28 -1.30 7.40 7.36
C PRO A 28 -1.31 5.99 6.76
N SER A 29 -2.50 5.38 6.67
CA SER A 29 -2.66 4.03 6.11
C SER A 29 -2.03 3.96 4.72
N PRO A 30 -1.23 2.93 4.40
CA PRO A 30 -0.71 2.70 3.05
C PRO A 30 -1.85 2.35 2.08
N PHE A 31 -3.03 1.98 2.59
CA PHE A 31 -4.16 1.56 1.79
C PHE A 31 -5.14 2.69 1.47
N LEU A 32 -5.73 2.59 0.27
CA LEU A 32 -6.84 3.38 -0.25
C LEU A 32 -8.06 2.45 -0.39
N ASP A 33 -9.22 2.96 -0.01
CA ASP A 33 -10.50 2.27 -0.18
C ASP A 33 -11.28 2.85 -1.38
N GLY A 34 -12.43 2.25 -1.69
CA GLY A 34 -13.37 2.74 -2.70
C GLY A 34 -13.39 1.96 -4.00
N GLY A 35 -12.65 0.84 -4.06
CA GLY A 35 -12.73 -0.13 -5.15
C GLY A 35 -12.45 0.48 -6.54
N ARG A 36 -13.09 -0.09 -7.55
CA ARG A 36 -12.89 0.26 -8.96
C ARG A 36 -13.13 1.75 -9.26
N GLU A 37 -14.22 2.30 -8.77
CA GLU A 37 -14.58 3.69 -9.07
C GLU A 37 -13.52 4.68 -8.54
N ALA A 38 -13.05 4.47 -7.31
CA ALA A 38 -12.01 5.29 -6.72
C ALA A 38 -10.66 5.12 -7.44
N PHE A 39 -10.33 3.92 -7.90
CA PHE A 39 -9.14 3.67 -8.71
C PHE A 39 -9.20 4.39 -10.06
N GLU A 40 -10.32 4.27 -10.79
CA GLU A 40 -10.52 4.96 -12.08
C GLU A 40 -10.45 6.49 -11.91
N ALA A 41 -11.06 7.01 -10.83
CA ALA A 41 -10.96 8.44 -10.48
C ALA A 41 -9.53 8.86 -10.12
N PHE A 42 -8.78 7.98 -9.43
CA PHE A 42 -7.36 8.20 -9.13
C PHE A 42 -6.55 8.32 -10.43
N VAL A 43 -6.68 7.37 -11.36
CA VAL A 43 -5.99 7.40 -12.67
C VAL A 43 -6.35 8.67 -13.45
N ALA A 44 -7.64 9.03 -13.46
CA ALA A 44 -8.11 10.24 -14.15
C ALA A 44 -7.51 11.54 -13.59
N LYS A 45 -7.21 11.59 -12.28
CA LYS A 45 -6.55 12.74 -11.63
C LYS A 45 -5.07 12.86 -11.98
N GLN A 46 -4.42 11.78 -12.45
CA GLN A 46 -3.00 11.78 -12.81
C GLN A 46 -2.74 12.27 -14.25
N ARG A 47 -3.76 12.77 -14.97
CA ARG A 47 -3.57 13.27 -16.35
C ARG A 47 -2.39 14.24 -16.44
N GLY A 48 -1.52 13.98 -17.41
CA GLY A 48 -0.22 14.66 -17.56
C GLY A 48 0.95 13.82 -17.06
N THR A 49 0.69 12.84 -16.17
CA THR A 49 1.68 11.91 -15.63
C THR A 49 1.20 10.48 -15.85
N PRO A 50 2.01 9.58 -16.42
CA PRO A 50 1.62 8.19 -16.61
C PRO A 50 1.51 7.44 -15.27
N VAL A 51 0.71 6.37 -15.26
CA VAL A 51 0.49 5.54 -14.05
C VAL A 51 0.91 4.10 -14.32
N VAL A 52 1.62 3.51 -13.38
CA VAL A 52 1.95 2.09 -13.30
C VAL A 52 1.22 1.49 -12.11
N ALA A 53 0.26 0.59 -12.38
CA ALA A 53 -0.54 -0.09 -11.37
C ALA A 53 -0.15 -1.56 -11.28
N ASN A 54 0.50 -1.96 -10.18
CA ASN A 54 0.91 -3.34 -9.92
C ASN A 54 -0.13 -4.07 -9.06
N LYS A 55 -0.76 -5.11 -9.61
CA LYS A 55 -1.61 -6.05 -8.87
C LYS A 55 -0.75 -7.07 -8.15
N TRP A 56 -0.96 -7.21 -6.86
CA TRP A 56 -0.18 -8.08 -5.98
C TRP A 56 -1.03 -8.67 -4.85
N ALA A 57 -0.45 -9.63 -4.12
CA ALA A 57 -0.97 -10.12 -2.84
C ALA A 57 0.20 -10.59 -1.97
N SER A 58 0.03 -10.58 -0.64
CA SER A 58 1.06 -11.00 0.32
C SER A 58 1.45 -12.47 0.19
N TRP A 59 0.49 -13.34 -0.15
CA TRP A 59 0.68 -14.77 -0.37
C TRP A 59 1.33 -15.12 -1.71
N CYS A 60 1.45 -14.16 -2.63
CA CYS A 60 1.92 -14.40 -4.00
C CYS A 60 3.46 -14.39 -4.07
N GLY A 61 4.08 -15.53 -4.27
CA GLY A 61 5.53 -15.66 -4.35
C GLY A 61 6.19 -14.79 -5.42
N PRO A 62 5.75 -14.83 -6.70
CA PRO A 62 6.28 -13.95 -7.75
C PRO A 62 6.10 -12.46 -7.45
N CYS A 63 4.98 -12.06 -6.82
CA CYS A 63 4.77 -10.66 -6.41
C CYS A 63 5.85 -10.21 -5.41
N ARG A 64 6.16 -11.05 -4.44
CA ARG A 64 7.19 -10.78 -3.43
C ARG A 64 8.57 -10.62 -4.07
N ALA A 65 8.87 -11.41 -5.10
CA ALA A 65 10.15 -11.38 -5.80
C ALA A 65 10.35 -10.09 -6.62
N GLU A 66 9.28 -9.55 -7.24
CA GLU A 66 9.36 -8.32 -8.05
C GLU A 66 9.21 -7.02 -7.23
N PHE A 67 8.75 -7.08 -5.98
CA PHE A 67 8.48 -5.90 -5.16
C PHE A 67 9.67 -4.93 -5.02
N PRO A 68 10.92 -5.41 -4.88
CA PRO A 68 12.11 -4.54 -4.91
C PRO A 68 12.24 -3.73 -6.21
N PHE A 69 11.90 -4.31 -7.36
CA PHE A 69 11.97 -3.62 -8.65
C PHE A 69 11.02 -2.42 -8.70
N PHE A 70 9.77 -2.62 -8.23
CA PHE A 70 8.80 -1.53 -8.15
C PHE A 70 9.21 -0.43 -7.18
N ARG A 71 9.81 -0.78 -6.03
CA ARG A 71 10.35 0.19 -5.08
C ARG A 71 11.43 1.06 -5.73
N ASP A 72 12.37 0.43 -6.41
CA ASP A 72 13.55 1.09 -6.96
C ASP A 72 13.13 1.96 -8.17
N GLN A 73 12.26 1.46 -9.06
CA GLN A 73 11.70 2.23 -10.16
C GLN A 73 10.83 3.41 -9.67
N ALA A 74 10.01 3.22 -8.64
CA ALA A 74 9.19 4.30 -8.08
C ALA A 74 10.05 5.40 -7.41
N THR A 75 11.18 5.03 -6.84
CA THR A 75 12.13 5.97 -6.24
C THR A 75 12.87 6.75 -7.32
N THR A 76 13.39 6.05 -8.33
CA THR A 76 14.19 6.64 -9.42
C THR A 76 13.34 7.56 -10.30
N ARG A 77 12.09 7.19 -10.57
CA ARG A 77 11.15 7.93 -11.47
C ARG A 77 10.18 8.83 -10.71
N LYS A 78 10.53 9.23 -9.50
CA LYS A 78 9.70 10.11 -8.67
C LYS A 78 9.40 11.43 -9.40
N GLY A 79 8.10 11.73 -9.57
CA GLY A 79 7.64 12.92 -10.29
C GLY A 79 7.47 12.74 -11.81
N GLU A 80 7.99 11.65 -12.39
CA GLU A 80 7.85 11.32 -13.81
C GLU A 80 6.76 10.27 -14.05
N VAL A 81 6.65 9.31 -13.14
CA VAL A 81 5.68 8.21 -13.19
C VAL A 81 5.01 8.07 -11.82
N VAL A 82 3.71 7.89 -11.81
CA VAL A 82 2.95 7.56 -10.59
C VAL A 82 2.84 6.06 -10.47
N PHE A 83 3.29 5.51 -9.34
CA PHE A 83 3.12 4.10 -9.00
C PHE A 83 1.98 3.92 -8.01
N ILE A 84 1.24 2.83 -8.15
CA ILE A 84 0.14 2.44 -7.27
C ILE A 84 0.08 0.91 -7.18
N GLY A 85 -0.10 0.36 -5.99
CA GLY A 85 -0.36 -1.07 -5.80
C GLY A 85 -1.86 -1.35 -5.83
N ILE A 86 -2.22 -2.57 -6.22
CA ILE A 86 -3.58 -3.12 -6.14
C ILE A 86 -3.48 -4.42 -5.34
N ASP A 87 -3.80 -4.34 -4.05
CA ASP A 87 -3.82 -5.45 -3.12
C ASP A 87 -5.09 -6.26 -3.34
N SER A 88 -4.96 -7.39 -4.02
CA SER A 88 -6.07 -8.15 -4.59
C SER A 88 -6.22 -9.52 -3.95
N ASP A 89 -7.46 -9.85 -3.50
CA ASP A 89 -7.79 -11.17 -2.92
C ASP A 89 -6.83 -11.57 -1.78
N ASP A 90 -6.57 -10.63 -0.87
CA ASP A 90 -5.62 -10.78 0.22
C ASP A 90 -6.26 -10.58 1.60
N ASN A 91 -5.56 -11.05 2.63
CA ASN A 91 -5.92 -10.78 4.02
C ASN A 91 -5.31 -9.43 4.46
N ASP A 92 -6.14 -8.58 5.07
CA ASP A 92 -5.72 -7.24 5.52
C ASP A 92 -4.53 -7.25 6.50
N GLY A 93 -4.45 -8.26 7.38
CA GLY A 93 -3.37 -8.42 8.34
C GLY A 93 -2.06 -8.77 7.64
N ASP A 94 -2.11 -9.80 6.79
CA ASP A 94 -0.95 -10.31 6.05
C ASP A 94 -0.41 -9.25 5.06
N ALA A 95 -1.30 -8.53 4.39
CA ALA A 95 -0.93 -7.44 3.49
C ALA A 95 -0.22 -6.29 4.23
N ARG A 96 -0.70 -5.92 5.44
CA ARG A 96 -0.05 -4.89 6.27
C ARG A 96 1.32 -5.33 6.78
N GLU A 97 1.45 -6.58 7.23
CA GLU A 97 2.72 -7.15 7.68
C GLU A 97 3.72 -7.18 6.52
N PHE A 98 3.30 -7.65 5.35
CA PHE A 98 4.14 -7.65 4.16
C PHE A 98 4.65 -6.25 3.80
N LEU A 99 3.78 -5.22 3.79
CA LEU A 99 4.19 -3.84 3.49
C LEU A 99 5.07 -3.21 4.58
N ALA A 100 4.92 -3.63 5.84
CA ALA A 100 5.81 -3.18 6.92
C ALA A 100 7.24 -3.69 6.73
N ASP A 101 7.37 -4.95 6.28
CA ASP A 101 8.66 -5.59 6.00
C ASP A 101 9.25 -5.16 4.63
N ASN A 102 8.40 -4.76 3.69
CA ASN A 102 8.77 -4.38 2.33
C ASN A 102 8.22 -3.00 1.97
N PRO A 103 8.73 -1.92 2.60
CA PRO A 103 8.22 -0.57 2.38
C PRO A 103 8.48 -0.11 0.94
N VAL A 104 7.46 0.51 0.35
CA VAL A 104 7.51 1.14 -0.98
C VAL A 104 7.01 2.60 -0.90
N PRO A 105 7.47 3.51 -1.78
CA PRO A 105 7.12 4.93 -1.71
C PRO A 105 5.76 5.27 -2.36
N PHE A 106 4.84 4.30 -2.46
CA PHE A 106 3.52 4.50 -3.06
C PHE A 106 2.43 3.79 -2.23
N ARG A 107 1.19 4.17 -2.48
CA ARG A 107 0.00 3.63 -1.79
C ARG A 107 -0.61 2.47 -2.57
N HIS A 108 -1.57 1.78 -1.93
CA HIS A 108 -2.21 0.59 -2.47
C HIS A 108 -3.73 0.73 -2.40
N PHE A 109 -4.46 0.41 -3.48
CA PHE A 109 -5.89 0.17 -3.41
C PHE A 109 -6.15 -1.24 -2.92
N LYS A 110 -7.18 -1.39 -2.07
CA LYS A 110 -7.72 -2.71 -1.73
C LYS A 110 -8.68 -3.18 -2.81
N ASP A 111 -8.52 -4.43 -3.22
CA ASP A 111 -9.33 -5.05 -4.27
C ASP A 111 -9.77 -6.49 -3.89
N PRO A 112 -10.49 -6.67 -2.76
CA PRO A 112 -10.84 -7.99 -2.25
C PRO A 112 -11.82 -8.76 -3.17
N ARG A 113 -12.47 -8.08 -4.10
CA ARG A 113 -13.41 -8.67 -5.07
C ARG A 113 -12.91 -8.64 -6.50
N LEU A 114 -11.65 -8.31 -6.73
CA LEU A 114 -11.01 -8.25 -8.05
C LEU A 114 -11.70 -7.27 -9.04
N GLU A 115 -12.43 -6.28 -8.53
CA GLU A 115 -13.15 -5.30 -9.36
C GLU A 115 -12.20 -4.32 -10.04
N VAL A 116 -11.12 -3.92 -9.34
CA VAL A 116 -10.05 -3.11 -9.91
C VAL A 116 -9.27 -3.92 -10.94
N ALA A 117 -8.88 -5.15 -10.59
CA ALA A 117 -8.19 -6.07 -11.52
C ALA A 117 -9.01 -6.34 -12.79
N ALA A 118 -10.35 -6.46 -12.66
CA ALA A 118 -11.24 -6.62 -13.80
C ALA A 118 -11.22 -5.42 -14.76
N SER A 119 -10.99 -4.20 -14.26
CA SER A 119 -10.97 -2.99 -15.08
C SER A 119 -9.83 -2.96 -16.11
N PHE A 120 -8.76 -3.73 -15.86
CA PHE A 120 -7.63 -3.88 -16.80
C PHE A 120 -7.36 -5.35 -17.20
N ASN A 121 -8.40 -6.21 -17.18
CA ASN A 121 -8.37 -7.61 -17.63
C ASN A 121 -7.33 -8.51 -16.93
N ALA A 122 -7.09 -8.31 -15.64
CA ALA A 122 -6.11 -9.07 -14.87
C ALA A 122 -6.72 -9.89 -13.72
N VAL A 123 -7.97 -10.34 -13.83
CA VAL A 123 -8.63 -11.16 -12.79
C VAL A 123 -7.86 -12.47 -12.55
N GLN A 124 -7.43 -13.14 -13.63
CA GLN A 124 -6.82 -14.47 -13.58
C GLN A 124 -5.31 -14.46 -13.27
N ALA A 125 -4.64 -13.33 -13.43
CA ALA A 125 -3.20 -13.22 -13.21
C ALA A 125 -2.88 -12.50 -11.91
N THR A 126 -1.97 -13.07 -11.13
CA THR A 126 -1.34 -12.45 -9.97
C THR A 126 0.13 -12.88 -9.94
N PRO A 127 1.09 -11.94 -10.10
CA PRO A 127 0.89 -10.51 -10.32
C PRO A 127 0.42 -10.15 -11.74
N ALA A 128 0.06 -8.87 -11.91
CA ALA A 128 -0.10 -8.23 -13.22
C ALA A 128 0.17 -6.73 -13.10
N THR A 129 0.68 -6.11 -14.15
CA THR A 129 1.00 -4.69 -14.15
C THR A 129 0.28 -3.97 -15.28
N ALA A 130 -0.56 -2.99 -14.94
CA ALA A 130 -1.26 -2.15 -15.90
C ALA A 130 -0.53 -0.81 -16.07
N PHE A 131 -0.33 -0.39 -17.32
CA PHE A 131 0.32 0.85 -17.70
C PHE A 131 -0.70 1.80 -18.31
N TYR A 132 -0.81 2.99 -17.75
CA TYR A 132 -1.67 4.06 -18.24
C TYR A 132 -0.81 5.19 -18.79
N ASP A 133 -1.15 5.68 -19.98
CA ASP A 133 -0.48 6.81 -20.63
C ASP A 133 -0.81 8.15 -19.93
N LYS A 134 -0.16 9.24 -20.31
CA LYS A 134 -0.41 10.60 -19.78
C LYS A 134 -1.84 11.10 -19.96
N ARG A 135 -2.64 10.47 -20.81
CA ARG A 135 -4.06 10.78 -20.99
C ARG A 135 -4.94 10.00 -20.02
N GLY A 136 -4.36 9.10 -19.22
CA GLY A 136 -5.07 8.16 -18.34
C GLY A 136 -5.70 6.99 -19.10
N LYS A 137 -5.26 6.71 -20.33
CA LYS A 137 -5.73 5.57 -21.12
C LYS A 137 -4.84 4.34 -20.82
N LEU A 138 -5.48 3.20 -20.60
CA LEU A 138 -4.77 1.91 -20.50
C LEU A 138 -4.02 1.64 -21.83
N ALA A 139 -2.70 1.57 -21.74
CA ALA A 139 -1.81 1.36 -22.86
C ALA A 139 -1.39 -0.11 -23.00
N PHE A 140 -1.12 -0.79 -21.86
CA PHE A 140 -0.65 -2.16 -21.86
C PHE A 140 -0.93 -2.84 -20.51
N VAL A 141 -1.01 -4.17 -20.51
CA VAL A 141 -1.06 -4.99 -19.30
C VAL A 141 -0.06 -6.12 -19.43
N HIS A 142 0.94 -6.15 -18.57
CA HIS A 142 1.83 -7.27 -18.38
C HIS A 142 1.15 -8.29 -17.46
N GLN A 143 1.05 -9.54 -17.92
CA GLN A 143 0.48 -10.64 -17.13
C GLN A 143 1.62 -11.50 -16.57
N GLY A 144 1.64 -11.70 -15.26
CA GLY A 144 2.71 -12.40 -14.55
C GLY A 144 3.74 -11.47 -13.95
N GLY A 145 4.75 -12.06 -13.26
CA GLY A 145 5.81 -11.31 -12.61
C GLY A 145 6.95 -10.95 -13.57
N TYR A 146 7.64 -9.86 -13.25
CA TYR A 146 8.88 -9.49 -13.92
C TYR A 146 10.04 -10.36 -13.44
N ALA A 147 10.85 -10.84 -14.40
CA ALA A 147 12.05 -11.63 -14.09
C ALA A 147 13.22 -10.72 -13.65
N SER A 148 13.23 -9.46 -14.09
CA SER A 148 14.26 -8.48 -13.76
C SER A 148 13.70 -7.06 -13.64
N GLU A 149 14.44 -6.18 -12.97
CA GLU A 149 14.13 -4.75 -12.94
C GLU A 149 14.22 -4.12 -14.32
N ASP A 150 15.17 -4.56 -15.15
CA ASP A 150 15.36 -4.06 -16.53
C ASP A 150 14.13 -4.33 -17.41
N ASP A 151 13.48 -5.49 -17.26
CA ASP A 151 12.26 -5.79 -18.00
C ASP A 151 11.11 -4.86 -17.60
N LEU A 152 10.95 -4.59 -16.31
CA LEU A 152 9.98 -3.60 -15.81
C LEU A 152 10.31 -2.20 -16.33
N ALA A 153 11.59 -1.78 -16.28
CA ALA A 153 12.03 -0.48 -16.77
C ALA A 153 11.73 -0.28 -18.26
N GLN A 154 11.96 -1.31 -19.09
CA GLN A 154 11.65 -1.27 -20.51
C GLN A 154 10.15 -1.11 -20.79
N ASP A 155 9.30 -1.82 -20.04
CA ASP A 155 7.84 -1.68 -20.19
C ASP A 155 7.36 -0.29 -19.73
N ILE A 156 7.93 0.27 -18.66
CA ILE A 156 7.65 1.65 -18.22
C ILE A 156 8.01 2.64 -19.35
N GLU A 157 9.19 2.53 -19.93
CA GLU A 157 9.64 3.41 -21.03
C GLU A 157 8.79 3.28 -22.29
N ARG A 158 8.27 2.11 -22.55
CA ARG A 158 7.47 1.82 -23.75
C ARG A 158 6.01 2.29 -23.59
N TYR A 159 5.41 2.08 -22.44
CA TYR A 159 3.97 2.19 -22.27
C TYR A 159 3.50 3.30 -21.33
N ALA A 160 4.31 3.69 -20.34
CA ALA A 160 4.03 4.79 -19.41
C ALA A 160 4.55 6.13 -19.97
N ARG A 161 3.85 6.72 -20.98
CA ARG A 161 4.28 7.93 -21.70
C ARG A 161 3.24 9.04 -21.67
#